data_82e99c42dfb7e9677c9fbb402cdc2552
#
_entry.id   82e99c42dfb7e9677c9fbb402cdc2552
#
_cell.length_a   1.000
_cell.length_b   1.000
_cell.length_c   1.000
_cell.angle_alpha   90.00
_cell.angle_beta   90.00
_cell.angle_gamma   90.00
#
_symmetry.space_group_name_H-M   'P 1'
#
loop_
_entity.id
_entity.type
_entity.pdbx_description
1 polymer ?
#
loop_
_entity_poly.entity_id
_entity_poly.type
_entity_poly.pdbx_seq_one_letter_code
_entity_poly.pdbx_strand_id
1 'polypeptide(L)'
;MGVSPGKRCSRPAAVASCIGFVLIGMLQALYGPAVPGLRAQYGLSPSAAGLGLSLHFTGGVVGVLAFNAIHSRISNRALLAASYALMAAGGAGFALAANWPLALAAAFLGGLGFGGIDYGLNQLFAVGFGDRSPAMLNVLNAHFGIGAVLGPALVAWLGPGDYPYAFGACAVLAGALILCTGGVRSEAPSASPAERPAASGGLLSRVLVGFLLLYILNVGVEAGVGGWEPTHLETVGYSATVAASATS
;
A
#
# COMPACT_ATOMS: atom_id res chain seq x y z
N MET A 1 -17.33 36.18 -13.31
CA MET A 1 -16.64 35.23 -14.20
C MET A 1 -16.13 34.07 -13.35
N GLY A 2 -16.87 32.95 -13.33
CA GLY A 2 -16.51 31.79 -12.54
C GLY A 2 -15.32 31.06 -13.21
N VAL A 3 -14.18 31.04 -12.54
CA VAL A 3 -13.06 30.19 -12.95
C VAL A 3 -13.52 28.75 -12.73
N SER A 4 -13.76 28.02 -13.82
CA SER A 4 -14.03 26.59 -13.80
C SER A 4 -12.91 25.89 -13.02
N PRO A 5 -13.21 25.12 -11.96
CA PRO A 5 -12.18 24.40 -11.21
C PRO A 5 -11.50 23.43 -12.17
N GLY A 6 -10.29 23.78 -12.59
CA GLY A 6 -9.52 22.99 -13.54
C GLY A 6 -9.32 21.59 -12.98
N LYS A 7 -9.68 20.55 -13.76
CA LYS A 7 -9.47 19.14 -13.41
C LYS A 7 -8.03 18.92 -13.01
N ARG A 8 -7.78 18.68 -11.73
CA ARG A 8 -6.43 18.49 -11.15
C ARG A 8 -5.82 17.14 -11.53
N CYS A 9 -6.62 16.24 -12.09
CA CYS A 9 -6.19 14.91 -12.52
C CYS A 9 -6.64 14.67 -13.97
N SER A 10 -5.70 14.33 -14.83
CA SER A 10 -6.01 13.88 -16.19
C SER A 10 -6.57 12.44 -16.16
N ARG A 11 -7.32 12.04 -17.20
CA ARG A 11 -7.81 10.66 -17.31
C ARG A 11 -6.69 9.62 -17.25
N PRO A 12 -5.54 9.76 -17.95
CA PRO A 12 -4.43 8.83 -17.83
C PRO A 12 -3.84 8.79 -16.39
N ALA A 13 -3.75 9.94 -15.72
CA ALA A 13 -3.27 9.99 -14.34
C ALA A 13 -4.23 9.27 -13.37
N ALA A 14 -5.55 9.41 -13.57
CA ALA A 14 -6.53 8.69 -12.75
C ALA A 14 -6.44 7.16 -12.96
N VAL A 15 -6.27 6.69 -14.18
CA VAL A 15 -6.06 5.26 -14.48
C VAL A 15 -4.76 4.77 -13.86
N ALA A 16 -3.65 5.49 -14.03
CA ALA A 16 -2.38 5.13 -13.42
C ALA A 16 -2.47 5.09 -11.87
N SER A 17 -3.26 6.00 -11.26
CA SER A 17 -3.53 5.99 -9.82
C SER A 17 -4.29 4.74 -9.38
N CYS A 18 -5.30 4.33 -10.15
CA CYS A 18 -6.03 3.08 -9.89
C CYS A 18 -5.11 1.85 -9.99
N ILE A 19 -4.24 1.80 -11.00
CA ILE A 19 -3.20 0.75 -11.11
C ILE A 19 -2.25 0.80 -9.92
N GLY A 20 -1.88 1.99 -9.44
CA GLY A 20 -1.08 2.17 -8.24
C GLY A 20 -1.75 1.59 -6.99
N PHE A 21 -3.08 1.71 -6.86
CA PHE A 21 -3.83 1.11 -5.76
C PHE A 21 -3.95 -0.41 -5.88
N VAL A 22 -4.11 -0.95 -7.09
CA VAL A 22 -3.97 -2.40 -7.32
C VAL A 22 -2.59 -2.87 -6.87
N LEU A 23 -1.53 -2.15 -7.23
CA LEU A 23 -0.17 -2.51 -6.86
C LEU A 23 0.05 -2.53 -5.34
N ILE A 24 -0.41 -1.50 -4.60
CA ILE A 24 -0.21 -1.47 -3.14
C ILE A 24 -1.03 -2.55 -2.44
N GLY A 25 -2.25 -2.82 -2.89
CA GLY A 25 -3.05 -3.94 -2.39
C GLY A 25 -2.40 -5.29 -2.67
N MET A 26 -1.89 -5.49 -3.88
CA MET A 26 -1.19 -6.71 -4.27
C MET A 26 0.06 -6.93 -3.43
N LEU A 27 0.94 -5.94 -3.31
CA LEU A 27 2.19 -6.07 -2.55
C LEU A 27 1.92 -6.41 -1.08
N GLN A 28 0.95 -5.74 -0.44
CA GLN A 28 0.58 -6.03 0.95
C GLN A 28 0.08 -7.48 1.11
N ALA A 29 -0.76 -7.94 0.19
CA ALA A 29 -1.37 -9.26 0.28
C ALA A 29 -0.41 -10.41 -0.10
N LEU A 30 0.77 -10.13 -0.68
CA LEU A 30 1.78 -11.16 -0.98
C LEU A 30 2.44 -11.75 0.27
N TYR A 31 2.54 -11.01 1.36
CA TYR A 31 3.33 -11.45 2.54
C TYR A 31 2.79 -12.73 3.17
N GLY A 32 1.47 -12.83 3.37
CA GLY A 32 0.84 -14.01 3.95
C GLY A 32 1.15 -15.31 3.18
N PRO A 33 0.77 -15.39 1.90
CA PRO A 33 1.07 -16.55 1.05
C PRO A 33 2.56 -16.83 0.85
N ALA A 34 3.44 -15.83 1.02
CA ALA A 34 4.89 -16.03 0.94
C ALA A 34 5.50 -16.63 2.21
N VAL A 35 4.80 -16.62 3.36
CA VAL A 35 5.34 -17.12 4.64
C VAL A 35 5.91 -18.52 4.55
N PRO A 36 5.26 -19.53 3.93
CA PRO A 36 5.82 -20.87 3.80
C PRO A 36 7.16 -20.88 3.07
N GLY A 37 7.25 -20.16 1.95
CA GLY A 37 8.49 -20.05 1.16
C GLY A 37 9.60 -19.33 1.94
N LEU A 38 9.29 -18.25 2.65
CA LEU A 38 10.22 -17.52 3.50
C LEU A 38 10.78 -18.41 4.62
N ARG A 39 9.90 -19.19 5.26
CA ARG A 39 10.31 -20.13 6.31
C ARG A 39 11.25 -21.19 5.78
N ALA A 40 10.94 -21.75 4.61
CA ALA A 40 11.79 -22.76 3.97
C ALA A 40 13.15 -22.19 3.56
N GLN A 41 13.17 -20.97 2.99
CA GLN A 41 14.40 -20.34 2.48
C GLN A 41 15.34 -19.90 3.60
N TYR A 42 14.82 -19.32 4.68
CA TYR A 42 15.64 -18.71 5.75
C TYR A 42 15.65 -19.50 7.06
N GLY A 43 14.98 -20.65 7.13
CA GLY A 43 14.89 -21.47 8.35
C GLY A 43 14.14 -20.79 9.50
N LEU A 44 13.04 -20.05 9.19
CA LEU A 44 12.36 -19.18 10.14
C LEU A 44 11.25 -19.92 10.92
N SER A 45 11.06 -19.50 12.18
CA SER A 45 9.81 -19.77 12.87
C SER A 45 8.64 -18.98 12.24
N PRO A 46 7.37 -19.39 12.44
CA PRO A 46 6.23 -18.64 11.93
C PRO A 46 6.25 -17.18 12.40
N SER A 47 6.50 -16.93 13.67
CA SER A 47 6.55 -15.58 14.24
C SER A 47 7.68 -14.72 13.64
N ALA A 48 8.85 -15.32 13.37
CA ALA A 48 9.93 -14.60 12.71
C ALA A 48 9.58 -14.22 11.27
N ALA A 49 8.91 -15.11 10.53
CA ALA A 49 8.47 -14.81 9.16
C ALA A 49 7.42 -13.69 9.12
N GLY A 50 6.52 -13.63 10.11
CA GLY A 50 5.53 -12.56 10.24
C GLY A 50 6.12 -11.15 10.45
N LEU A 51 7.39 -11.04 10.88
CA LEU A 51 8.06 -9.74 10.98
C LEU A 51 8.16 -9.01 9.65
N GLY A 52 8.19 -9.73 8.51
CA GLY A 52 8.18 -9.11 7.19
C GLY A 52 6.96 -8.21 6.98
N LEU A 53 5.77 -8.75 7.26
CA LEU A 53 4.51 -7.98 7.19
C LEU A 53 4.47 -6.85 8.23
N SER A 54 4.93 -7.12 9.45
CA SER A 54 4.97 -6.11 10.53
C SER A 54 5.86 -4.92 10.16
N LEU A 55 7.04 -5.16 9.58
CA LEU A 55 7.94 -4.10 9.13
C LEU A 55 7.41 -3.36 7.90
N HIS A 56 6.71 -4.06 6.98
CA HIS A 56 6.02 -3.41 5.89
C HIS A 56 4.99 -2.39 6.42
N PHE A 57 4.11 -2.79 7.34
CA PHE A 57 3.14 -1.86 7.93
C PHE A 57 3.80 -0.74 8.75
N THR A 58 4.86 -1.04 9.49
CA THR A 58 5.63 -0.01 10.21
C THR A 58 6.21 1.01 9.24
N GLY A 59 6.78 0.54 8.12
CA GLY A 59 7.22 1.40 7.02
C GLY A 59 6.07 2.22 6.44
N GLY A 60 4.89 1.63 6.25
CA GLY A 60 3.70 2.30 5.77
C GLY A 60 3.28 3.47 6.65
N VAL A 61 3.19 3.25 7.96
CA VAL A 61 2.88 4.32 8.93
C VAL A 61 3.93 5.43 8.88
N VAL A 62 5.22 5.07 8.90
CA VAL A 62 6.30 6.06 8.80
C VAL A 62 6.22 6.81 7.46
N GLY A 63 5.91 6.12 6.36
CA GLY A 63 5.72 6.71 5.04
C GLY A 63 4.61 7.75 5.02
N VAL A 64 3.42 7.40 5.51
CA VAL A 64 2.29 8.35 5.62
C VAL A 64 2.68 9.59 6.42
N LEU A 65 3.30 9.42 7.59
CA LEU A 65 3.71 10.53 8.46
C LEU A 65 4.79 11.41 7.81
N ALA A 66 5.80 10.79 7.20
CA ALA A 66 6.89 11.50 6.54
C ALA A 66 6.36 12.30 5.34
N PHE A 67 5.55 11.68 4.48
CA PHE A 67 5.01 12.36 3.30
C PHE A 67 4.00 13.45 3.68
N ASN A 68 3.19 13.24 4.73
CA ASN A 68 2.34 14.29 5.28
C ASN A 68 3.16 15.50 5.79
N ALA A 69 4.31 15.27 6.40
CA ALA A 69 5.16 16.34 6.92
C ALA A 69 5.83 17.16 5.81
N ILE A 70 6.12 16.55 4.65
CA ILE A 70 6.88 17.20 3.57
C ILE A 70 6.04 17.61 2.36
N HIS A 71 4.76 17.18 2.26
CA HIS A 71 3.92 17.39 1.07
C HIS A 71 3.73 18.87 0.70
N SER A 72 3.80 19.79 1.67
CA SER A 72 3.71 21.25 1.41
C SER A 72 4.98 21.83 0.79
N ARG A 73 6.11 21.09 0.82
CA ARG A 73 7.42 21.54 0.34
C ARG A 73 7.83 20.90 -0.98
N ILE A 74 7.20 19.80 -1.35
CA ILE A 74 7.56 18.99 -2.51
C ILE A 74 6.31 18.78 -3.37
N SER A 75 6.47 18.80 -4.69
CA SER A 75 5.35 18.59 -5.60
C SER A 75 4.76 17.18 -5.47
N ASN A 76 3.44 17.05 -5.65
CA ASN A 76 2.75 15.76 -5.62
C ASN A 76 3.37 14.74 -6.59
N ARG A 77 3.86 15.21 -7.76
CA ARG A 77 4.56 14.39 -8.73
C ARG A 77 5.85 13.79 -8.14
N ALA A 78 6.67 14.63 -7.51
CA ALA A 78 7.94 14.18 -6.93
C ALA A 78 7.72 13.24 -5.73
N LEU A 79 6.71 13.51 -4.89
CA LEU A 79 6.32 12.64 -3.80
C LEU A 79 5.90 11.26 -4.30
N LEU A 80 5.00 11.19 -5.29
CA LEU A 80 4.55 9.93 -5.86
C LEU A 80 5.69 9.18 -6.56
N ALA A 81 6.54 9.87 -7.32
CA ALA A 81 7.70 9.26 -7.96
C ALA A 81 8.67 8.66 -6.93
N ALA A 82 8.96 9.38 -5.83
CA ALA A 82 9.78 8.89 -4.74
C ALA A 82 9.13 7.67 -4.05
N SER A 83 7.81 7.70 -3.83
CA SER A 83 7.07 6.59 -3.23
C SER A 83 7.13 5.33 -4.09
N TYR A 84 6.90 5.45 -5.40
CA TYR A 84 7.04 4.33 -6.33
C TYR A 84 8.48 3.82 -6.41
N ALA A 85 9.47 4.72 -6.36
CA ALA A 85 10.89 4.31 -6.33
C ALA A 85 11.25 3.53 -5.06
N LEU A 86 10.78 3.98 -3.89
CA LEU A 86 10.94 3.27 -2.62
C LEU A 86 10.26 1.89 -2.66
N MET A 87 9.04 1.82 -3.20
CA MET A 87 8.32 0.56 -3.34
C MET A 87 9.02 -0.40 -4.32
N ALA A 88 9.51 0.10 -5.45
CA ALA A 88 10.26 -0.69 -6.41
C ALA A 88 11.56 -1.23 -5.79
N ALA A 89 12.32 -0.37 -5.09
CA ALA A 89 13.53 -0.78 -4.39
C ALA A 89 13.25 -1.78 -3.26
N GLY A 90 12.18 -1.56 -2.49
CA GLY A 90 11.74 -2.48 -1.44
C GLY A 90 11.29 -3.83 -1.99
N GLY A 91 10.45 -3.85 -3.02
CA GLY A 91 9.99 -5.09 -3.66
C GLY A 91 11.14 -5.88 -4.30
N ALA A 92 12.01 -5.21 -5.05
CA ALA A 92 13.21 -5.83 -5.63
C ALA A 92 14.18 -6.32 -4.55
N GLY A 93 14.42 -5.49 -3.52
CA GLY A 93 15.28 -5.85 -2.38
C GLY A 93 14.75 -7.06 -1.63
N PHE A 94 13.43 -7.16 -1.43
CA PHE A 94 12.79 -8.32 -0.78
C PHE A 94 12.91 -9.59 -1.64
N ALA A 95 12.70 -9.46 -2.95
CA ALA A 95 12.82 -10.57 -3.90
C ALA A 95 14.27 -11.12 -3.99
N LEU A 96 15.27 -10.26 -3.86
CA LEU A 96 16.68 -10.59 -4.06
C LEU A 96 17.47 -10.70 -2.74
N ALA A 97 16.80 -10.66 -1.59
CA ALA A 97 17.47 -10.64 -0.30
C ALA A 97 18.31 -11.90 -0.06
N ALA A 98 19.60 -11.72 0.20
CA ALA A 98 20.50 -12.82 0.49
C ALA A 98 20.32 -13.39 1.91
N ASN A 99 19.69 -12.65 2.81
CA ASN A 99 19.43 -13.05 4.21
C ASN A 99 18.20 -12.33 4.76
N TRP A 100 17.67 -12.87 5.87
CA TRP A 100 16.45 -12.36 6.47
C TRP A 100 16.52 -10.90 6.94
N PRO A 101 17.59 -10.41 7.58
CA PRO A 101 17.71 -8.99 7.95
C PRO A 101 17.61 -8.04 6.75
N LEU A 102 18.19 -8.39 5.59
CA LEU A 102 18.04 -7.59 4.37
C LEU A 102 16.61 -7.63 3.84
N ALA A 103 15.94 -8.79 3.89
CA ALA A 103 14.52 -8.89 3.53
C ALA A 103 13.66 -7.99 4.43
N LEU A 104 13.92 -7.96 5.73
CA LEU A 104 13.22 -7.08 6.68
C LEU A 104 13.43 -5.59 6.38
N ALA A 105 14.67 -5.18 6.08
CA ALA A 105 14.98 -3.81 5.67
C ALA A 105 14.27 -3.44 4.35
N ALA A 106 14.23 -4.38 3.41
CA ALA A 106 13.52 -4.19 2.13
C ALA A 106 11.99 -4.12 2.33
N ALA A 107 11.43 -4.93 3.22
CA ALA A 107 10.01 -4.87 3.57
C ALA A 107 9.64 -3.50 4.16
N PHE A 108 10.45 -2.97 5.08
CA PHE A 108 10.27 -1.63 5.63
C PHE A 108 10.36 -0.54 4.54
N LEU A 109 11.34 -0.64 3.64
CA LEU A 109 11.51 0.30 2.53
C LEU A 109 10.31 0.27 1.57
N GLY A 110 9.83 -0.93 1.22
CA GLY A 110 8.61 -1.10 0.43
C GLY A 110 7.39 -0.51 1.12
N GLY A 111 7.31 -0.68 2.45
CA GLY A 111 6.29 -0.07 3.30
C GLY A 111 6.33 1.46 3.27
N LEU A 112 7.50 2.10 3.34
CA LEU A 112 7.63 3.55 3.17
C LEU A 112 7.01 4.02 1.85
N GLY A 113 7.32 3.32 0.76
CA GLY A 113 6.73 3.59 -0.55
C GLY A 113 5.22 3.39 -0.57
N PHE A 114 4.72 2.30 0.03
CA PHE A 114 3.30 2.00 0.21
C PHE A 114 2.57 3.17 0.88
N GLY A 115 3.03 3.60 2.06
CA GLY A 115 2.42 4.70 2.81
C GLY A 115 2.42 6.02 2.05
N GLY A 116 3.49 6.29 1.29
CA GLY A 116 3.57 7.50 0.46
C GLY A 116 2.61 7.47 -0.73
N ILE A 117 2.43 6.32 -1.39
CA ILE A 117 1.46 6.15 -2.49
C ILE A 117 0.04 6.29 -1.93
N ASP A 118 -0.27 5.58 -0.84
CA ASP A 118 -1.59 5.63 -0.20
C ASP A 118 -1.96 7.08 0.17
N TYR A 119 -1.09 7.77 0.92
CA TYR A 119 -1.29 9.16 1.28
C TYR A 119 -1.45 10.06 0.06
N GLY A 120 -0.52 9.99 -0.91
CA GLY A 120 -0.48 10.90 -2.05
C GLY A 120 -1.67 10.76 -2.99
N LEU A 121 -2.10 9.52 -3.28
CA LEU A 121 -3.22 9.27 -4.17
C LEU A 121 -4.57 9.55 -3.50
N ASN A 122 -4.75 9.21 -2.22
CA ASN A 122 -5.94 9.59 -1.47
C ASN A 122 -6.10 11.13 -1.41
N GLN A 123 -5.00 11.87 -1.13
CA GLN A 123 -4.98 13.34 -1.18
C GLN A 123 -5.38 13.87 -2.55
N LEU A 124 -4.79 13.32 -3.62
CA LEU A 124 -5.07 13.73 -4.99
C LEU A 124 -6.55 13.53 -5.34
N PHE A 125 -7.14 12.39 -4.96
CA PHE A 125 -8.53 12.06 -5.26
C PHE A 125 -9.50 12.84 -4.38
N ALA A 126 -9.15 13.13 -3.13
CA ALA A 126 -9.98 13.92 -2.21
C ALA A 126 -10.25 15.33 -2.75
N VAL A 127 -9.27 15.94 -3.46
CA VAL A 127 -9.40 17.32 -3.96
C VAL A 127 -9.50 17.43 -5.48
N GLY A 128 -9.26 16.34 -6.21
CA GLY A 128 -9.06 16.37 -7.67
C GLY A 128 -10.35 16.35 -8.50
N PHE A 129 -11.49 15.96 -7.93
CA PHE A 129 -12.72 15.68 -8.66
C PHE A 129 -13.94 16.53 -8.24
N GLY A 130 -13.73 17.53 -7.36
CA GLY A 130 -14.81 18.40 -6.83
C GLY A 130 -15.88 17.57 -6.12
N ASP A 131 -17.17 17.80 -6.43
CA ASP A 131 -18.30 17.08 -5.79
C ASP A 131 -18.27 15.57 -6.01
N ARG A 132 -17.51 15.09 -6.99
CA ARG A 132 -17.35 13.65 -7.27
C ARG A 132 -16.20 13.00 -6.49
N SER A 133 -15.43 13.76 -5.71
CA SER A 133 -14.28 13.25 -4.94
C SER A 133 -14.62 12.06 -4.04
N PRO A 134 -15.74 12.06 -3.27
CA PRO A 134 -16.10 10.90 -2.45
C PRO A 134 -16.30 9.62 -3.27
N ALA A 135 -17.01 9.71 -4.39
CA ALA A 135 -17.23 8.56 -5.26
C ALA A 135 -15.92 8.06 -5.90
N MET A 136 -15.05 9.00 -6.30
CA MET A 136 -13.75 8.64 -6.88
C MET A 136 -12.77 8.05 -5.87
N LEU A 137 -12.82 8.46 -4.61
CA LEU A 137 -12.11 7.80 -3.52
C LEU A 137 -12.55 6.35 -3.34
N ASN A 138 -13.87 6.09 -3.37
CA ASN A 138 -14.37 4.72 -3.30
C ASN A 138 -13.91 3.87 -4.49
N VAL A 139 -13.89 4.44 -5.71
CA VAL A 139 -13.34 3.77 -6.90
C VAL A 139 -11.86 3.46 -6.69
N LEU A 140 -11.08 4.42 -6.20
CA LEU A 140 -9.66 4.22 -5.92
C LEU A 140 -9.44 3.07 -4.92
N ASN A 141 -10.15 3.09 -3.79
CA ASN A 141 -10.03 2.06 -2.74
C ASN A 141 -10.54 0.67 -3.19
N ALA A 142 -11.54 0.61 -4.09
CA ALA A 142 -11.96 -0.66 -4.69
C ALA A 142 -10.83 -1.34 -5.49
N HIS A 143 -9.93 -0.56 -6.11
CA HIS A 143 -8.76 -1.10 -6.81
C HIS A 143 -7.73 -1.70 -5.86
N PHE A 144 -7.63 -1.20 -4.62
CA PHE A 144 -6.84 -1.87 -3.59
C PHE A 144 -7.34 -3.30 -3.34
N GLY A 145 -8.66 -3.48 -3.19
CA GLY A 145 -9.27 -4.80 -3.03
C GLY A 145 -8.98 -5.75 -4.20
N ILE A 146 -9.01 -5.23 -5.45
CA ILE A 146 -8.60 -6.02 -6.63
C ILE A 146 -7.15 -6.51 -6.46
N GLY A 147 -6.24 -5.64 -6.02
CA GLY A 147 -4.85 -6.01 -5.76
C GLY A 147 -4.72 -7.05 -4.64
N ALA A 148 -5.49 -6.90 -3.57
CA ALA A 148 -5.49 -7.83 -2.44
C ALA A 148 -5.92 -9.26 -2.83
N VAL A 149 -6.80 -9.39 -3.83
CA VAL A 149 -7.17 -10.69 -4.43
C VAL A 149 -6.08 -11.21 -5.38
N LEU A 150 -5.53 -10.34 -6.22
CA LEU A 150 -4.54 -10.75 -7.23
C LEU A 150 -3.21 -11.19 -6.61
N GLY A 151 -2.80 -10.64 -5.47
CA GLY A 151 -1.56 -10.97 -4.78
C GLY A 151 -1.49 -12.45 -4.40
N PRO A 152 -2.39 -12.94 -3.53
CA PRO A 152 -2.44 -14.36 -3.16
C PRO A 152 -2.64 -15.29 -4.36
N ALA A 153 -3.50 -14.93 -5.31
CA ALA A 153 -3.72 -15.71 -6.53
C ALA A 153 -2.43 -15.87 -7.35
N LEU A 154 -1.59 -14.83 -7.42
CA LEU A 154 -0.30 -14.87 -8.10
C LEU A 154 0.66 -15.84 -7.39
N VAL A 155 0.77 -15.79 -6.06
CA VAL A 155 1.62 -16.74 -5.32
C VAL A 155 1.08 -18.16 -5.42
N ALA A 156 -0.23 -18.37 -5.39
CA ALA A 156 -0.83 -19.69 -5.57
C ALA A 156 -0.53 -20.27 -6.96
N TRP A 157 -0.51 -19.42 -7.99
CA TRP A 157 -0.19 -19.83 -9.36
C TRP A 157 1.30 -20.13 -9.56
N LEU A 158 2.19 -19.32 -9.01
CA LEU A 158 3.64 -19.50 -9.09
C LEU A 158 4.12 -20.66 -8.21
N GLY A 159 3.53 -20.79 -7.02
CA GLY A 159 4.00 -21.62 -5.92
C GLY A 159 4.66 -20.80 -4.82
N PRO A 160 4.47 -21.16 -3.53
CA PRO A 160 5.01 -20.40 -2.40
C PRO A 160 6.53 -20.22 -2.39
N GLY A 161 7.28 -21.16 -2.98
CA GLY A 161 8.73 -21.07 -3.14
C GLY A 161 9.17 -19.99 -4.15
N ASP A 162 8.29 -19.66 -5.07
CA ASP A 162 8.54 -18.70 -6.16
C ASP A 162 8.04 -17.27 -5.82
N TYR A 163 7.73 -17.00 -4.54
CA TYR A 163 7.32 -15.67 -4.08
C TYR A 163 8.25 -14.54 -4.55
N PRO A 164 9.59 -14.73 -4.74
CA PRO A 164 10.46 -13.65 -5.22
C PRO A 164 10.02 -13.09 -6.57
N TYR A 165 9.48 -13.92 -7.46
CA TYR A 165 8.97 -13.44 -8.76
C TYR A 165 7.74 -12.53 -8.60
N ALA A 166 6.86 -12.83 -7.62
CA ALA A 166 5.71 -12.00 -7.34
C ALA A 166 6.11 -10.61 -6.81
N PHE A 167 7.06 -10.55 -5.85
CA PHE A 167 7.62 -9.29 -5.35
C PHE A 167 8.39 -8.54 -6.44
N GLY A 168 9.15 -9.25 -7.29
CA GLY A 168 9.84 -8.70 -8.45
C GLY A 168 8.88 -8.08 -9.48
N ALA A 169 7.75 -8.75 -9.76
CA ALA A 169 6.72 -8.19 -10.64
C ALA A 169 6.12 -6.90 -10.09
N CYS A 170 5.85 -6.83 -8.77
CA CYS A 170 5.43 -5.59 -8.11
C CYS A 170 6.50 -4.49 -8.23
N ALA A 171 7.77 -4.83 -8.07
CA ALA A 171 8.87 -3.87 -8.22
C ALA A 171 8.96 -3.31 -9.65
N VAL A 172 8.83 -4.15 -10.66
CA VAL A 172 8.81 -3.72 -12.07
C VAL A 172 7.61 -2.82 -12.36
N LEU A 173 6.41 -3.19 -11.88
CA LEU A 173 5.21 -2.38 -12.05
C LEU A 173 5.34 -1.02 -11.32
N ALA A 174 5.88 -1.00 -10.10
CA ALA A 174 6.19 0.24 -9.38
C ALA A 174 7.14 1.13 -10.18
N GLY A 175 8.22 0.55 -10.72
CA GLY A 175 9.17 1.26 -11.59
C GLY A 175 8.49 1.85 -12.84
N ALA A 176 7.63 1.10 -13.49
CA ALA A 176 6.87 1.58 -14.66
C ALA A 176 5.92 2.74 -14.29
N LEU A 177 5.28 2.69 -13.12
CA LEU A 177 4.37 3.74 -12.66
C LEU A 177 5.09 5.07 -12.35
N ILE A 178 6.40 5.08 -12.10
CA ILE A 178 7.19 6.31 -11.99
C ILE A 178 7.04 7.15 -13.26
N LEU A 179 7.06 6.52 -14.44
CA LEU A 179 6.93 7.19 -15.72
C LEU A 179 5.54 7.83 -15.89
N CYS A 180 4.51 7.26 -15.26
CA CYS A 180 3.14 7.74 -15.32
C CYS A 180 2.87 8.95 -14.40
N THR A 181 3.76 9.27 -13.46
CA THR A 181 3.61 10.41 -12.55
C THR A 181 3.61 11.76 -13.27
N GLY A 182 4.11 11.82 -14.52
CA GLY A 182 4.11 13.01 -15.37
C GLY A 182 2.72 13.61 -15.65
N GLY A 183 1.65 12.81 -15.56
CA GLY A 183 0.26 13.27 -15.73
C GLY A 183 -0.36 13.92 -14.49
N VAL A 184 0.33 13.89 -13.35
CA VAL A 184 -0.08 14.55 -12.10
C VAL A 184 0.40 15.99 -12.13
N ARG A 185 -0.52 16.96 -11.95
CA ARG A 185 -0.13 18.38 -11.92
C ARG A 185 0.81 18.65 -10.75
N SER A 186 1.86 19.41 -11.06
CA SER A 186 2.98 19.70 -10.14
C SER A 186 2.64 20.76 -9.06
N GLU A 187 1.39 21.24 -9.00
CA GLU A 187 1.00 22.22 -8.01
C GLU A 187 1.09 21.59 -6.61
N ALA A 188 1.99 22.14 -5.79
CA ALA A 188 1.88 21.97 -4.35
C ALA A 188 0.46 22.38 -3.96
N PRO A 189 -0.19 21.71 -3.00
CA PRO A 189 -1.49 22.13 -2.53
C PRO A 189 -1.36 23.60 -2.11
N SER A 190 -1.94 24.52 -2.90
CA SER A 190 -2.12 25.89 -2.39
C SER A 190 -2.89 25.69 -1.10
N ALA A 191 -2.24 26.03 0.01
CA ALA A 191 -2.91 26.26 1.27
C ALA A 191 -3.83 27.44 1.04
N SER A 192 -4.93 27.21 0.31
CA SER A 192 -6.08 28.08 0.46
C SER A 192 -6.47 27.91 1.93
N PRO A 193 -6.56 28.99 2.67
CA PRO A 193 -7.21 28.96 3.97
C PRO A 193 -8.71 28.81 3.68
N ALA A 194 -9.11 27.71 3.08
CA ALA A 194 -10.47 27.24 3.20
C ALA A 194 -10.64 27.04 4.70
N GLU A 195 -11.47 27.92 5.27
CA GLU A 195 -11.99 27.93 6.60
C GLU A 195 -11.88 26.54 7.22
N ARG A 196 -10.81 26.33 7.99
CA ARG A 196 -10.83 25.22 8.95
C ARG A 196 -12.06 25.53 9.79
N PRO A 197 -13.11 24.71 9.78
CA PRO A 197 -14.15 24.85 10.80
C PRO A 197 -13.36 24.94 12.09
N ALA A 198 -13.51 26.00 12.83
CA ALA A 198 -12.89 26.14 14.13
C ALA A 198 -13.24 24.83 14.85
N ALA A 199 -12.23 24.00 15.06
CA ALA A 199 -12.41 22.75 15.75
C ALA A 199 -12.72 23.12 17.21
N SER A 200 -14.00 23.40 17.45
CA SER A 200 -14.59 23.61 18.76
C SER A 200 -14.79 22.26 19.45
N GLY A 201 -13.75 21.51 19.57
CA GLY A 201 -13.71 20.23 20.26
C GLY A 201 -12.27 19.72 20.18
N GLY A 202 -11.67 19.40 21.31
CA GLY A 202 -10.27 18.96 21.37
C GLY A 202 -9.98 17.90 20.30
N LEU A 203 -8.74 17.89 19.82
CA LEU A 203 -8.21 17.02 18.75
C LEU A 203 -8.55 15.53 18.92
N LEU A 204 -9.02 15.14 20.09
CA LEU A 204 -9.43 13.80 20.52
C LEU A 204 -10.85 13.80 21.08
N SER A 205 -11.85 14.09 20.24
CA SER A 205 -13.24 13.83 20.67
C SER A 205 -13.42 12.34 20.92
N ARG A 206 -14.22 11.96 21.93
CA ARG A 206 -14.52 10.54 22.24
C ARG A 206 -15.03 9.78 21.03
N VAL A 207 -15.76 10.45 20.14
CA VAL A 207 -16.26 9.89 18.88
C VAL A 207 -15.10 9.57 17.93
N LEU A 208 -14.16 10.50 17.74
CA LEU A 208 -12.98 10.27 16.89
C LEU A 208 -12.14 9.11 17.42
N VAL A 209 -11.89 9.07 18.73
CA VAL A 209 -11.16 7.96 19.36
C VAL A 209 -11.88 6.63 19.14
N GLY A 210 -13.22 6.60 19.29
CA GLY A 210 -14.02 5.41 19.02
C GLY A 210 -13.88 4.92 17.57
N PHE A 211 -13.96 5.82 16.58
CA PHE A 211 -13.75 5.48 15.17
C PHE A 211 -12.34 5.00 14.88
N LEU A 212 -11.31 5.64 15.46
CA LEU A 212 -9.92 5.22 15.30
C LEU A 212 -9.69 3.82 15.87
N LEU A 213 -10.23 3.51 17.05
CA LEU A 213 -10.12 2.18 17.65
C LEU A 213 -10.83 1.14 16.78
N LEU A 214 -12.05 1.40 16.32
CA LEU A 214 -12.76 0.50 15.41
C LEU A 214 -11.96 0.26 14.12
N TYR A 215 -11.41 1.31 13.54
CA TYR A 215 -10.58 1.20 12.34
C TYR A 215 -9.33 0.35 12.57
N ILE A 216 -8.59 0.61 13.66
CA ILE A 216 -7.39 -0.15 14.03
C ILE A 216 -7.74 -1.63 14.25
N LEU A 217 -8.84 -1.92 14.95
CA LEU A 217 -9.29 -3.30 15.17
C LEU A 217 -9.67 -3.99 13.87
N ASN A 218 -10.41 -3.30 12.99
CA ASN A 218 -10.81 -3.85 11.69
C ASN A 218 -9.59 -4.19 10.83
N VAL A 219 -8.66 -3.24 10.66
CA VAL A 219 -7.43 -3.47 9.88
C VAL A 219 -6.55 -4.53 10.54
N GLY A 220 -6.48 -4.55 11.88
CA GLY A 220 -5.73 -5.57 12.62
C GLY A 220 -6.26 -6.98 12.41
N VAL A 221 -7.58 -7.16 12.41
CA VAL A 221 -8.23 -8.45 12.10
C VAL A 221 -7.97 -8.85 10.64
N GLU A 222 -8.22 -7.95 9.70
CA GLU A 222 -8.01 -8.19 8.27
C GLU A 222 -6.56 -8.59 7.98
N ALA A 223 -5.59 -7.80 8.44
CA ALA A 223 -4.16 -8.09 8.25
C ALA A 223 -3.72 -9.35 9.00
N GLY A 224 -4.28 -9.62 10.18
CA GLY A 224 -4.02 -10.82 10.96
C GLY A 224 -4.50 -12.06 10.23
N VAL A 225 -5.75 -12.08 9.76
CA VAL A 225 -6.30 -13.21 9.01
C VAL A 225 -5.52 -13.41 7.72
N GLY A 226 -5.44 -12.41 6.85
CA GLY A 226 -4.76 -12.53 5.55
C GLY A 226 -3.25 -12.89 5.67
N GLY A 227 -2.59 -12.43 6.75
CA GLY A 227 -1.18 -12.76 7.00
C GLY A 227 -0.93 -14.16 7.53
N TRP A 228 -1.87 -14.74 8.31
CA TRP A 228 -1.65 -16.01 9.01
C TRP A 228 -2.48 -17.17 8.50
N GLU A 229 -3.58 -16.91 7.78
CA GLU A 229 -4.46 -17.95 7.25
C GLU A 229 -3.72 -19.00 6.40
N PRO A 230 -2.82 -18.65 5.45
CA PRO A 230 -2.09 -19.65 4.70
C PRO A 230 -1.25 -20.56 5.59
N THR A 231 -0.55 -20.00 6.57
CA THR A 231 0.26 -20.80 7.52
C THR A 231 -0.62 -21.70 8.38
N HIS A 232 -1.78 -21.22 8.83
CA HIS A 232 -2.73 -22.03 9.60
C HIS A 232 -3.28 -23.21 8.76
N LEU A 233 -3.70 -22.94 7.53
CA LEU A 233 -4.22 -23.98 6.63
C LEU A 233 -3.19 -25.09 6.36
N GLU A 234 -1.92 -24.73 6.20
CA GLU A 234 -0.86 -25.74 6.09
C GLU A 234 -0.72 -26.58 7.37
N THR A 235 -0.83 -25.98 8.56
CA THR A 235 -0.73 -26.75 9.83
C THR A 235 -1.87 -27.75 10.02
N VAL A 236 -3.02 -27.50 9.42
CA VAL A 236 -4.18 -28.43 9.44
C VAL A 236 -4.23 -29.38 8.23
N GLY A 237 -3.17 -29.37 7.39
CA GLY A 237 -2.93 -30.40 6.38
C GLY A 237 -3.32 -30.04 4.95
N TYR A 238 -3.68 -28.79 4.66
CA TYR A 238 -3.86 -28.33 3.28
C TYR A 238 -2.52 -28.14 2.56
N SER A 239 -2.51 -28.32 1.24
CA SER A 239 -1.32 -28.02 0.45
C SER A 239 -1.02 -26.52 0.44
N ALA A 240 0.25 -26.14 0.30
CA ALA A 240 0.69 -24.75 0.25
C ALA A 240 -0.03 -23.92 -0.83
N THR A 241 -0.32 -24.53 -1.99
CA THR A 241 -1.07 -23.88 -3.07
C THR A 241 -2.52 -23.59 -2.68
N VAL A 242 -3.21 -24.56 -2.05
CA VAL A 242 -4.58 -24.38 -1.56
C VAL A 242 -4.60 -23.31 -0.45
N ALA A 243 -3.66 -23.39 0.47
CA ALA A 243 -3.53 -22.42 1.56
C ALA A 243 -3.32 -20.98 1.03
N ALA A 244 -2.45 -20.80 0.04
CA ALA A 244 -2.23 -19.50 -0.59
C ALA A 244 -3.47 -18.98 -1.35
N SER A 245 -4.23 -19.86 -2.01
CA SER A 245 -5.43 -19.46 -2.76
C SER A 245 -6.62 -19.11 -1.86
N ALA A 246 -6.68 -19.60 -0.64
CA ALA A 246 -7.79 -19.36 0.28
C ALA A 246 -7.85 -17.90 0.76
N THR A 247 -6.75 -17.16 0.67
CA THR A 247 -6.67 -15.73 1.02
C THR A 247 -7.03 -14.77 -0.12
N SER A 248 -7.43 -15.30 -1.29
CA SER A 248 -7.75 -14.50 -2.50
C SER A 248 -9.16 -13.91 -2.52
#